data_29bf4c794a9f201080b6c97f0d87c996
#
_entry.id   29bf4c794a9f201080b6c97f0d87c996
#
_cell.length_a   1.000
_cell.length_b   1.000
_cell.length_c   1.000
_cell.angle_alpha   90.00
_cell.angle_beta   90.00
_cell.angle_gamma   90.00
#
_symmetry.space_group_name_H-M   'P 1'
#
loop_
_entity.id
_entity.type
_entity.pdbx_description
1 polymer ?
#
loop_
_entity_poly.entity_id
_entity_poly.type
_entity_poly.pdbx_seq_one_letter_code
_entity_poly.pdbx_strand_id
1 'polypeptide(L)'
;IIPNRPPDAPLVAAILECDADVRKSGLVEERQRNLRDGSSLMYDTTAWNFSMMYGLAAVTVPQHLEDGLKPWRGHTPTVDVQASAIAWTVNGDDDRSVAFAARLMEQGVRVRITDKATVLSGITVSRGSVFVTAMDNPKTDNLTGLIEAQARALNVSVSAISSGYGAGDLPDWGGSHFRLLTRPQIAILSHARFSSYDVGSSWWAIDSHLGIRHSQVDAAYLSRADLRRYNTIVIPNGYRPLSGSELGSLRDWVKQGGTLIAHDNSAANLATENGISGVRAIK
;
A
#
# COMPACT_ATOMS: atom_id res chain seq x y z
N ILE A 1 -23.19 12.69 4.16
CA ILE A 1 -23.44 13.64 5.27
C ILE A 1 -23.39 12.85 6.57
N ILE A 2 -22.59 13.32 7.50
CA ILE A 2 -22.45 12.76 8.85
C ILE A 2 -23.10 13.76 9.80
N PRO A 3 -24.21 13.42 10.50
CA PRO A 3 -24.85 14.31 11.43
C PRO A 3 -24.00 14.45 12.70
N ASN A 4 -23.72 15.69 13.09
CA ASN A 4 -23.03 16.01 14.34
C ASN A 4 -24.07 16.27 15.45
N ARG A 5 -24.52 15.22 16.12
CA ARG A 5 -25.58 15.25 17.15
C ARG A 5 -25.18 14.50 18.42
N PRO A 6 -25.69 14.91 19.59
CA PRO A 6 -25.53 14.10 20.80
C PRO A 6 -26.09 12.69 20.63
N PRO A 7 -25.46 11.65 21.25
CA PRO A 7 -24.28 11.76 22.13
C PRO A 7 -22.95 11.85 21.40
N ASP A 8 -22.88 11.60 20.08
CA ASP A 8 -21.66 11.39 19.30
C ASP A 8 -21.01 12.68 18.79
N ALA A 9 -21.65 13.85 19.03
CA ALA A 9 -21.18 15.14 18.54
C ALA A 9 -19.69 15.44 18.83
N PRO A 10 -19.16 15.20 20.04
CA PRO A 10 -17.74 15.44 20.32
C PRO A 10 -16.82 14.55 19.51
N LEU A 11 -17.20 13.28 19.30
CA LEU A 11 -16.42 12.32 18.50
C LEU A 11 -16.42 12.71 17.01
N VAL A 12 -17.58 13.06 16.47
CA VAL A 12 -17.73 13.49 15.09
C VAL A 12 -16.91 14.77 14.84
N ALA A 13 -16.97 15.75 15.76
CA ALA A 13 -16.18 16.97 15.67
C ALA A 13 -14.67 16.66 15.67
N ALA A 14 -14.20 15.80 16.56
CA ALA A 14 -12.78 15.45 16.65
C ALA A 14 -12.26 14.71 15.42
N ILE A 15 -13.06 13.78 14.88
CA ILE A 15 -12.65 12.94 13.75
C ILE A 15 -12.76 13.66 12.40
N LEU A 16 -13.71 14.58 12.27
CA LEU A 16 -14.03 15.28 11.02
C LEU A 16 -13.73 16.78 11.06
N GLU A 17 -12.90 17.23 11.98
CA GLU A 17 -12.49 18.64 12.03
C GLU A 17 -11.93 19.07 10.67
N CYS A 18 -12.72 19.91 9.97
CA CYS A 18 -12.40 20.28 8.59
C CYS A 18 -11.41 21.44 8.49
N ASP A 19 -11.17 22.13 9.58
CA ASP A 19 -10.37 23.37 9.63
C ASP A 19 -9.55 23.39 10.93
N ALA A 20 -8.47 22.61 10.95
CA ALA A 20 -7.51 22.64 12.04
C ALA A 20 -6.66 23.91 11.93
N ASP A 21 -7.07 24.97 12.61
CA ASP A 21 -6.31 26.22 12.66
C ASP A 21 -5.07 26.09 13.55
N VAL A 22 -3.97 25.60 12.94
CA VAL A 22 -2.67 25.62 13.59
C VAL A 22 -1.98 26.96 13.31
N ARG A 23 -1.81 27.77 14.35
CA ARG A 23 -1.15 29.08 14.23
C ARG A 23 0.22 28.94 13.59
N LYS A 24 0.49 29.77 12.56
CA LYS A 24 1.80 29.78 11.87
C LYS A 24 2.98 29.96 12.84
N SER A 25 2.81 30.77 13.89
CA SER A 25 3.83 30.94 14.94
C SER A 25 4.15 29.63 15.67
N GLY A 26 3.14 28.82 15.99
CA GLY A 26 3.31 27.51 16.61
C GLY A 26 4.06 26.51 15.71
N LEU A 27 3.75 26.50 14.42
CA LEU A 27 4.47 25.66 13.46
C LEU A 27 5.94 26.08 13.30
N VAL A 28 6.23 27.39 13.32
CA VAL A 28 7.59 27.90 13.25
C VAL A 28 8.37 27.52 14.51
N GLU A 29 7.76 27.66 15.69
CA GLU A 29 8.37 27.29 16.96
C GLU A 29 8.63 25.79 17.06
N GLU A 30 7.65 24.97 16.67
CA GLU A 30 7.77 23.51 16.58
C GLU A 30 8.95 23.11 15.70
N ARG A 31 9.02 23.69 14.49
CA ARG A 31 10.14 23.41 13.57
C ARG A 31 11.49 23.82 14.14
N GLN A 32 11.59 24.99 14.75
CA GLN A 32 12.82 25.47 15.36
C GLN A 32 13.29 24.57 16.50
N ARG A 33 12.34 24.12 17.32
CA ARG A 33 12.65 23.23 18.44
C ARG A 33 13.07 21.85 17.97
N ASN A 34 12.36 21.29 16.99
CA ASN A 34 12.76 20.01 16.38
C ASN A 34 14.17 20.06 15.79
N LEU A 35 14.51 21.15 15.09
CA LEU A 35 15.83 21.31 14.48
C LEU A 35 16.94 21.54 15.53
N ARG A 36 16.63 22.20 16.65
CA ARG A 36 17.61 22.52 17.71
C ARG A 36 17.83 21.37 18.67
N ASP A 37 16.76 20.77 19.17
CA ASP A 37 16.77 19.87 20.32
C ASP A 37 16.26 18.47 19.97
N GLY A 38 15.77 18.23 18.76
CA GLY A 38 15.10 16.97 18.38
C GLY A 38 13.83 16.69 19.17
N SER A 39 13.24 17.71 19.81
CA SER A 39 12.05 17.60 20.65
C SER A 39 10.84 18.29 20.02
N SER A 40 9.64 17.77 20.26
CA SER A 40 8.37 18.30 19.79
C SER A 40 7.64 19.06 20.90
N LEU A 41 6.97 20.15 20.55
CA LEU A 41 5.98 20.84 21.39
C LEU A 41 4.61 20.21 21.27
N MET A 42 4.37 19.46 20.17
CA MET A 42 3.10 18.80 19.94
C MET A 42 3.00 17.59 20.89
N TYR A 43 2.00 17.64 21.76
CA TYR A 43 1.77 16.58 22.75
C TYR A 43 1.20 15.31 22.12
N ASP A 44 0.35 15.49 21.12
CA ASP A 44 -0.32 14.38 20.45
C ASP A 44 0.09 14.36 18.97
N THR A 45 0.70 13.26 18.56
CA THR A 45 1.10 13.02 17.17
C THR A 45 0.07 12.18 16.40
N THR A 46 -1.04 11.83 17.04
CA THR A 46 -2.09 11.03 16.43
C THR A 46 -2.90 11.89 15.46
N ALA A 47 -3.03 11.42 14.22
CA ALA A 47 -3.89 12.08 13.22
C ALA A 47 -5.35 11.77 13.52
N TRP A 48 -6.04 12.64 14.27
CA TRP A 48 -7.45 12.52 14.60
C TRP A 48 -8.36 12.86 13.42
N ASN A 49 -7.91 13.76 12.57
CA ASN A 49 -8.69 14.33 11.49
C ASN A 49 -8.62 13.45 10.24
N PHE A 50 -9.66 12.67 10.00
CA PHE A 50 -9.71 11.76 8.84
C PHE A 50 -9.76 12.51 7.51
N SER A 51 -10.38 13.70 7.46
CA SER A 51 -10.42 14.44 6.21
C SER A 51 -9.04 14.88 5.76
N MET A 52 -8.19 15.34 6.68
CA MET A 52 -6.80 15.69 6.39
C MET A 52 -5.93 14.45 6.14
N MET A 53 -6.10 13.40 6.95
CA MET A 53 -5.30 12.17 6.85
C MET A 53 -5.47 11.45 5.51
N TYR A 54 -6.69 11.46 4.97
CA TYR A 54 -7.00 10.81 3.70
C TYR A 54 -7.13 11.80 2.52
N GLY A 55 -6.84 13.09 2.72
CA GLY A 55 -6.95 14.11 1.67
C GLY A 55 -8.37 14.28 1.14
N LEU A 56 -9.38 14.08 1.99
CA LEU A 56 -10.78 14.15 1.60
C LEU A 56 -11.30 15.59 1.63
N ALA A 57 -12.03 15.98 0.59
CA ALA A 57 -12.79 17.23 0.62
C ALA A 57 -13.94 17.09 1.62
N ALA A 58 -13.92 17.90 2.67
CA ALA A 58 -14.95 17.94 3.69
C ALA A 58 -15.40 19.38 3.94
N VAL A 59 -16.70 19.56 4.20
CA VAL A 59 -17.30 20.87 4.45
C VAL A 59 -18.23 20.75 5.64
N THR A 60 -18.11 21.68 6.59
CA THR A 60 -19.06 21.83 7.70
C THR A 60 -20.23 22.70 7.25
N VAL A 61 -21.45 22.17 7.38
CA VAL A 61 -22.66 22.87 7.04
C VAL A 61 -23.43 23.18 8.34
N PRO A 62 -23.63 24.47 8.71
CA PRO A 62 -24.29 24.85 9.97
C PRO A 62 -25.82 24.67 9.94
N GLN A 63 -26.35 24.19 8.83
CA GLN A 63 -27.80 24.02 8.63
C GLN A 63 -28.17 22.55 8.81
N HIS A 64 -29.37 22.33 9.34
CA HIS A 64 -29.97 21.01 9.40
C HIS A 64 -30.51 20.61 8.01
N LEU A 65 -29.96 19.56 7.43
CA LEU A 65 -30.42 19.03 6.16
C LEU A 65 -31.33 17.82 6.44
N GLU A 66 -32.62 18.00 6.34
CA GLU A 66 -33.59 16.93 6.67
C GLU A 66 -34.13 16.21 5.45
N ASP A 67 -34.32 16.89 4.32
CA ASP A 67 -35.04 16.32 3.18
C ASP A 67 -34.18 15.68 2.14
N GLY A 68 -34.57 14.48 1.71
CA GLY A 68 -33.96 13.77 0.60
C GLY A 68 -32.70 12.96 0.93
N LEU A 69 -32.23 12.96 2.18
CA LEU A 69 -31.07 12.17 2.61
C LEU A 69 -31.47 10.72 2.83
N LYS A 70 -30.70 9.80 2.24
CA LYS A 70 -30.82 8.35 2.48
C LYS A 70 -29.62 7.87 3.29
N PRO A 71 -29.83 6.93 4.24
CA PRO A 71 -28.71 6.29 4.93
C PRO A 71 -27.73 5.69 3.91
N TRP A 72 -26.46 6.05 4.06
CA TRP A 72 -25.42 5.41 3.27
C TRP A 72 -25.21 3.97 3.76
N ARG A 73 -25.29 3.00 2.86
CA ARG A 73 -25.21 1.57 3.17
C ARG A 73 -23.86 0.94 2.77
N GLY A 74 -22.88 1.77 2.48
CA GLY A 74 -21.59 1.33 1.95
C GLY A 74 -21.59 1.23 0.43
N HIS A 75 -20.43 0.91 -0.12
CA HIS A 75 -20.25 0.61 -1.53
C HIS A 75 -20.59 -0.86 -1.76
N THR A 76 -21.48 -1.12 -2.72
CA THR A 76 -21.69 -2.48 -3.22
C THR A 76 -20.83 -2.66 -4.46
N PRO A 77 -19.84 -3.56 -4.46
CA PRO A 77 -18.97 -3.73 -5.60
C PRO A 77 -19.75 -4.33 -6.78
N THR A 78 -19.49 -3.82 -7.97
CA THR A 78 -19.92 -4.46 -9.20
C THR A 78 -18.84 -5.43 -9.65
N VAL A 79 -19.18 -6.72 -9.76
CA VAL A 79 -18.22 -7.75 -10.17
C VAL A 79 -18.66 -8.28 -11.53
N ASP A 80 -18.04 -7.77 -12.58
CA ASP A 80 -18.28 -8.19 -13.97
C ASP A 80 -17.13 -9.11 -14.41
N VAL A 81 -17.43 -10.40 -14.52
CA VAL A 81 -16.48 -11.47 -14.90
C VAL A 81 -16.91 -12.20 -16.17
N GLN A 82 -17.45 -11.47 -17.15
CA GLN A 82 -17.87 -12.06 -18.41
C GLN A 82 -16.77 -12.92 -19.05
N ALA A 83 -17.12 -14.12 -19.48
CA ALA A 83 -16.18 -15.07 -20.08
C ALA A 83 -15.62 -14.58 -21.44
N SER A 84 -16.33 -13.68 -22.12
CA SER A 84 -15.90 -13.08 -23.39
C SER A 84 -14.89 -11.95 -23.24
N ALA A 85 -14.60 -11.51 -22.00
CA ALA A 85 -13.63 -10.47 -21.75
C ALA A 85 -12.20 -10.94 -22.06
N ILE A 86 -11.38 -10.05 -22.60
CA ILE A 86 -9.94 -10.30 -22.80
C ILE A 86 -9.15 -10.12 -21.51
N ALA A 87 -9.67 -9.28 -20.61
CA ALA A 87 -9.08 -9.00 -19.32
C ALA A 87 -10.15 -8.59 -18.30
N TRP A 88 -9.83 -8.71 -17.04
CA TRP A 88 -10.59 -8.18 -15.89
C TRP A 88 -9.70 -7.24 -15.11
N THR A 89 -10.25 -6.08 -14.72
CA THR A 89 -9.48 -5.04 -14.04
C THR A 89 -10.14 -4.57 -12.74
N VAL A 90 -9.29 -4.30 -11.75
CA VAL A 90 -9.62 -3.55 -10.53
C VAL A 90 -8.89 -2.21 -10.60
N ASN A 91 -9.62 -1.10 -10.37
CA ASN A 91 -9.06 0.24 -10.48
C ASN A 91 -8.01 0.49 -9.40
N GLY A 92 -6.88 1.09 -9.80
CA GLY A 92 -5.75 1.43 -8.94
C GLY A 92 -6.00 2.59 -7.97
N ASP A 93 -7.11 3.32 -8.11
CA ASP A 93 -7.53 4.35 -7.15
C ASP A 93 -8.03 3.75 -5.82
N ASP A 94 -8.35 2.46 -5.82
CA ASP A 94 -8.73 1.70 -4.63
C ASP A 94 -7.48 0.95 -4.13
N ASP A 95 -7.00 1.28 -2.93
CA ASP A 95 -5.81 0.66 -2.30
C ASP A 95 -5.97 -0.85 -2.08
N ARG A 96 -7.22 -1.34 -1.96
CA ARG A 96 -7.53 -2.78 -1.89
C ARG A 96 -7.16 -3.53 -3.16
N SER A 97 -6.93 -2.83 -4.28
CA SER A 97 -6.40 -3.41 -5.52
C SER A 97 -5.06 -4.11 -5.30
N VAL A 98 -4.24 -3.61 -4.37
CA VAL A 98 -2.95 -4.22 -4.00
C VAL A 98 -3.16 -5.58 -3.32
N ALA A 99 -4.09 -5.66 -2.37
CA ALA A 99 -4.46 -6.92 -1.72
C ALA A 99 -5.09 -7.90 -2.71
N PHE A 100 -5.92 -7.41 -3.63
CA PHE A 100 -6.51 -8.22 -4.70
C PHE A 100 -5.42 -8.87 -5.58
N ALA A 101 -4.45 -8.09 -6.05
CA ALA A 101 -3.33 -8.61 -6.83
C ALA A 101 -2.51 -9.62 -6.03
N ALA A 102 -2.16 -9.29 -4.78
CA ALA A 102 -1.33 -10.12 -3.92
C ALA A 102 -1.99 -11.48 -3.64
N ARG A 103 -3.27 -11.51 -3.29
CA ARG A 103 -4.03 -12.75 -3.01
C ARG A 103 -4.22 -13.62 -4.24
N LEU A 104 -4.44 -13.03 -5.41
CA LEU A 104 -4.49 -13.78 -6.66
C LEU A 104 -3.14 -14.40 -7.01
N MET A 105 -2.04 -13.64 -6.86
CA MET A 105 -0.69 -14.16 -7.08
C MET A 105 -0.32 -15.28 -6.09
N GLU A 106 -0.82 -15.20 -4.85
CA GLU A 106 -0.65 -16.26 -3.87
C GLU A 106 -1.31 -17.58 -4.29
N GLN A 107 -2.42 -17.49 -5.05
CA GLN A 107 -3.12 -18.63 -5.65
C GLN A 107 -2.53 -19.06 -7.01
N GLY A 108 -1.40 -18.48 -7.42
CA GLY A 108 -0.70 -18.82 -8.65
C GLY A 108 -1.21 -18.08 -9.90
N VAL A 109 -2.15 -17.14 -9.74
CA VAL A 109 -2.64 -16.32 -10.86
C VAL A 109 -1.58 -15.29 -11.25
N ARG A 110 -1.32 -15.17 -12.55
CA ARG A 110 -0.45 -14.14 -13.11
C ARG A 110 -1.24 -12.84 -13.28
N VAL A 111 -0.67 -11.77 -12.76
CA VAL A 111 -1.32 -10.47 -12.64
C VAL A 111 -0.45 -9.41 -13.29
N ARG A 112 -1.06 -8.46 -14.00
CA ARG A 112 -0.39 -7.27 -14.55
C ARG A 112 -0.84 -6.02 -13.81
N ILE A 113 -0.01 -4.99 -13.90
CA ILE A 113 -0.31 -3.64 -13.41
C ILE A 113 -0.03 -2.64 -14.52
N THR A 114 -0.84 -1.58 -14.61
CA THR A 114 -0.53 -0.45 -15.50
C THR A 114 0.21 0.66 -14.74
N ASP A 115 1.27 1.20 -15.35
CA ASP A 115 2.02 2.34 -14.81
C ASP A 115 1.56 3.70 -15.36
N LYS A 116 0.56 3.68 -16.27
CA LYS A 116 -0.02 4.88 -16.89
C LYS A 116 -1.55 4.73 -16.99
N ALA A 117 -2.27 5.81 -16.75
CA ALA A 117 -3.72 5.82 -16.94
C ALA A 117 -4.09 5.65 -18.40
N THR A 118 -5.21 4.98 -18.66
CA THR A 118 -5.76 4.75 -19.99
C THR A 118 -7.29 4.62 -19.96
N VAL A 119 -7.91 4.50 -21.11
CA VAL A 119 -9.33 4.16 -21.26
C VAL A 119 -9.44 2.95 -22.18
N LEU A 120 -9.92 1.83 -21.65
CA LEU A 120 -10.09 0.59 -22.39
C LEU A 120 -11.57 0.20 -22.37
N SER A 121 -12.16 -0.13 -23.52
CA SER A 121 -13.59 -0.48 -23.61
C SER A 121 -14.54 0.55 -22.99
N GLY A 122 -14.19 1.85 -23.04
CA GLY A 122 -14.95 2.92 -22.39
C GLY A 122 -14.76 3.01 -20.85
N ILE A 123 -13.93 2.15 -20.26
CA ILE A 123 -13.65 2.13 -18.83
C ILE A 123 -12.39 2.93 -18.57
N THR A 124 -12.49 3.93 -17.68
CA THR A 124 -11.33 4.68 -17.19
C THR A 124 -10.51 3.80 -16.24
N VAL A 125 -9.24 3.63 -16.57
CA VAL A 125 -8.27 2.82 -15.87
C VAL A 125 -7.19 3.74 -15.33
N SER A 126 -7.11 3.89 -14.02
CA SER A 126 -6.10 4.72 -13.36
C SER A 126 -4.74 4.02 -13.33
N ARG A 127 -3.67 4.79 -13.13
CA ARG A 127 -2.36 4.25 -12.82
C ARG A 127 -2.44 3.34 -11.57
N GLY A 128 -1.77 2.20 -11.61
CA GLY A 128 -1.82 1.21 -10.53
C GLY A 128 -2.96 0.20 -10.64
N SER A 129 -3.81 0.31 -11.68
CA SER A 129 -4.87 -0.67 -11.90
C SER A 129 -4.32 -2.05 -12.19
N VAL A 130 -4.98 -3.03 -11.60
CA VAL A 130 -4.63 -4.45 -11.65
C VAL A 130 -5.41 -5.13 -12.76
N PHE A 131 -4.73 -5.97 -13.53
CA PHE A 131 -5.31 -6.73 -14.63
C PHE A 131 -5.03 -8.21 -14.52
N VAL A 132 -6.03 -9.01 -14.85
CA VAL A 132 -5.93 -10.47 -14.98
C VAL A 132 -6.46 -10.86 -16.36
N THR A 133 -5.74 -11.74 -17.07
CA THR A 133 -6.17 -12.24 -18.39
C THR A 133 -6.18 -13.75 -18.45
N ALA A 134 -7.04 -14.32 -19.28
CA ALA A 134 -7.00 -15.75 -19.59
C ALA A 134 -5.71 -16.12 -20.33
N MET A 135 -5.19 -15.23 -21.17
CA MET A 135 -3.96 -15.45 -21.93
C MET A 135 -2.72 -15.63 -21.03
N ASP A 136 -2.60 -14.85 -19.98
CA ASP A 136 -1.51 -15.00 -19.01
C ASP A 136 -1.71 -16.23 -18.10
N ASN A 137 -2.95 -16.74 -17.99
CA ASN A 137 -3.36 -17.80 -17.07
C ASN A 137 -4.00 -19.01 -17.75
N PRO A 138 -3.40 -19.58 -18.83
CA PRO A 138 -4.03 -20.61 -19.65
C PRO A 138 -4.22 -21.95 -18.92
N LYS A 139 -3.54 -22.16 -17.79
CA LYS A 139 -3.58 -23.38 -16.98
C LYS A 139 -4.30 -23.17 -15.63
N THR A 140 -4.94 -22.02 -15.44
CA THR A 140 -5.65 -21.75 -14.19
C THR A 140 -7.10 -22.16 -14.33
N ASP A 141 -7.47 -23.21 -13.64
CA ASP A 141 -8.86 -23.66 -13.59
C ASP A 141 -9.73 -22.63 -12.87
N ASN A 142 -10.93 -22.39 -13.39
CA ASN A 142 -11.90 -21.49 -12.79
C ASN A 142 -11.36 -20.07 -12.49
N LEU A 143 -10.60 -19.48 -13.41
CA LEU A 143 -9.98 -18.17 -13.23
C LEU A 143 -10.99 -17.07 -12.82
N THR A 144 -12.14 -17.03 -13.48
CA THR A 144 -13.21 -16.07 -13.17
C THR A 144 -13.77 -16.25 -11.77
N GLY A 145 -13.93 -17.49 -11.31
CA GLY A 145 -14.35 -17.79 -9.94
C GLY A 145 -13.33 -17.33 -8.89
N LEU A 146 -12.02 -17.45 -9.16
CA LEU A 146 -10.97 -16.92 -8.29
C LEU A 146 -11.03 -15.39 -8.22
N ILE A 147 -11.18 -14.71 -9.36
CA ILE A 147 -11.33 -13.26 -9.45
C ILE A 147 -12.56 -12.81 -8.64
N GLU A 148 -13.72 -13.43 -8.88
CA GLU A 148 -14.96 -13.11 -8.19
C GLU A 148 -14.86 -13.31 -6.69
N ALA A 149 -14.27 -14.41 -6.24
CA ALA A 149 -14.11 -14.72 -4.81
C ALA A 149 -13.25 -13.66 -4.11
N GLN A 150 -12.11 -13.25 -4.71
CA GLN A 150 -11.25 -12.21 -4.14
C GLN A 150 -11.90 -10.83 -4.19
N ALA A 151 -12.60 -10.50 -5.27
CA ALA A 151 -13.31 -9.23 -5.40
C ALA A 151 -14.39 -9.07 -4.31
N ARG A 152 -15.17 -10.12 -4.08
CA ARG A 152 -16.19 -10.13 -2.99
C ARG A 152 -15.57 -10.07 -1.61
N ALA A 153 -14.51 -10.84 -1.36
CA ALA A 153 -13.82 -10.86 -0.06
C ALA A 153 -13.21 -9.50 0.32
N LEU A 154 -12.74 -8.75 -0.68
CA LEU A 154 -12.13 -7.43 -0.51
C LEU A 154 -13.11 -6.27 -0.73
N ASN A 155 -14.35 -6.55 -1.13
CA ASN A 155 -15.35 -5.55 -1.48
C ASN A 155 -14.87 -4.56 -2.54
N VAL A 156 -14.20 -5.06 -3.61
CA VAL A 156 -13.70 -4.27 -4.75
C VAL A 156 -14.50 -4.55 -6.00
N SER A 157 -14.67 -3.53 -6.84
CA SER A 157 -15.33 -3.69 -8.15
C SER A 157 -14.36 -4.24 -9.19
N VAL A 158 -14.85 -5.15 -10.01
CA VAL A 158 -14.15 -5.71 -11.16
C VAL A 158 -14.88 -5.31 -12.42
N SER A 159 -14.17 -4.83 -13.41
CA SER A 159 -14.69 -4.49 -14.72
C SER A 159 -14.12 -5.41 -15.81
N ALA A 160 -14.97 -5.87 -16.70
CA ALA A 160 -14.58 -6.66 -17.86
C ALA A 160 -14.10 -5.76 -19.01
N ILE A 161 -12.96 -6.08 -19.58
CA ILE A 161 -12.35 -5.39 -20.72
C ILE A 161 -12.53 -6.28 -21.97
N SER A 162 -13.25 -5.78 -22.97
CA SER A 162 -13.54 -6.50 -24.21
C SER A 162 -12.61 -6.12 -25.37
N SER A 163 -11.90 -4.99 -25.27
CA SER A 163 -10.97 -4.50 -26.30
C SER A 163 -9.68 -3.99 -25.66
N GLY A 164 -8.56 -4.32 -26.27
CA GLY A 164 -7.24 -3.88 -25.85
C GLY A 164 -6.82 -2.52 -26.39
N TYR A 165 -7.63 -1.88 -27.22
CA TYR A 165 -7.30 -0.57 -27.79
C TYR A 165 -7.57 0.55 -26.81
N GLY A 166 -6.56 1.38 -26.55
CA GLY A 166 -6.69 2.61 -25.79
C GLY A 166 -7.46 3.68 -26.57
N ALA A 167 -8.20 4.54 -25.87
CA ALA A 167 -8.89 5.65 -26.52
C ALA A 167 -7.88 6.71 -27.00
N GLY A 168 -7.92 7.04 -28.29
CA GLY A 168 -6.99 8.03 -28.90
C GLY A 168 -5.53 7.59 -28.77
N ASP A 169 -4.68 8.47 -28.23
CA ASP A 169 -3.24 8.23 -28.04
C ASP A 169 -2.90 7.59 -26.67
N LEU A 170 -3.90 7.09 -25.95
CA LEU A 170 -3.70 6.41 -24.65
C LEU A 170 -3.11 5.01 -24.84
N PRO A 171 -2.40 4.47 -23.83
CA PRO A 171 -1.78 3.15 -23.92
C PRO A 171 -2.76 2.03 -24.25
N ASP A 172 -2.41 1.24 -25.25
CA ASP A 172 -3.06 -0.01 -25.60
C ASP A 172 -2.66 -1.14 -24.67
N TRP A 173 -3.56 -2.12 -24.51
CA TRP A 173 -3.24 -3.39 -23.88
C TRP A 173 -2.13 -4.11 -24.66
N GLY A 174 -1.15 -4.65 -23.93
CA GLY A 174 0.01 -5.32 -24.55
C GLY A 174 1.21 -4.40 -24.78
N GLY A 175 1.03 -3.08 -24.62
CA GLY A 175 2.13 -2.12 -24.62
C GLY A 175 3.00 -2.21 -23.37
N SER A 176 4.14 -1.51 -23.37
CA SER A 176 5.13 -1.52 -22.27
C SER A 176 4.60 -1.01 -20.92
N HIS A 177 3.44 -0.35 -20.94
CA HIS A 177 2.77 0.18 -19.74
C HIS A 177 2.03 -0.88 -18.92
N PHE A 178 1.84 -2.10 -19.46
CA PHE A 178 1.15 -3.22 -18.77
C PHE A 178 2.15 -4.28 -18.35
N ARG A 179 2.70 -4.15 -17.15
CA ARG A 179 3.79 -4.99 -16.65
C ARG A 179 3.27 -6.20 -15.88
N LEU A 180 3.81 -7.37 -16.19
CA LEU A 180 3.56 -8.56 -15.40
C LEU A 180 4.26 -8.43 -14.05
N LEU A 181 3.52 -8.68 -12.96
CA LEU A 181 4.05 -8.67 -11.62
C LEU A 181 4.78 -9.98 -11.30
N THR A 182 5.82 -9.87 -10.51
CA THR A 182 6.47 -11.03 -9.89
C THR A 182 5.83 -11.29 -8.54
N ARG A 183 5.45 -12.54 -8.27
CA ARG A 183 4.89 -12.92 -6.97
C ARG A 183 5.86 -12.56 -5.85
N PRO A 184 5.44 -11.81 -4.83
CA PRO A 184 6.30 -11.48 -3.71
C PRO A 184 6.63 -12.71 -2.87
N GLN A 185 7.91 -12.83 -2.52
CA GLN A 185 8.44 -13.81 -1.58
C GLN A 185 9.14 -13.01 -0.47
N ILE A 186 8.43 -12.79 0.62
CA ILE A 186 8.77 -11.78 1.62
C ILE A 186 9.43 -12.41 2.84
N ALA A 187 10.53 -11.80 3.30
CA ALA A 187 11.06 -11.98 4.64
C ALA A 187 10.93 -10.67 5.43
N ILE A 188 10.53 -10.75 6.69
CA ILE A 188 10.56 -9.66 7.65
C ILE A 188 11.68 -9.95 8.64
N LEU A 189 12.64 -9.04 8.80
CA LEU A 189 13.63 -9.18 9.87
C LEU A 189 12.97 -8.92 11.22
N SER A 190 13.29 -9.75 12.19
CA SER A 190 12.62 -9.74 13.51
C SER A 190 13.60 -9.96 14.66
N HIS A 191 13.08 -10.09 15.89
CA HIS A 191 13.76 -10.34 17.15
C HIS A 191 14.42 -9.12 17.81
N ALA A 192 15.13 -9.33 18.88
CA ALA A 192 15.54 -8.36 19.92
C ALA A 192 16.23 -7.07 19.46
N ARG A 193 16.61 -7.00 18.19
CA ARG A 193 17.26 -5.83 17.59
C ARG A 193 16.27 -4.80 17.06
N PHE A 194 15.04 -5.23 16.80
CA PHE A 194 13.99 -4.42 16.18
C PHE A 194 12.89 -4.06 17.17
N SER A 195 12.21 -2.96 16.89
CA SER A 195 11.00 -2.57 17.60
C SER A 195 9.90 -3.62 17.36
N SER A 196 9.35 -4.17 18.43
CA SER A 196 8.29 -5.14 18.34
C SER A 196 7.00 -4.58 17.70
N TYR A 197 6.76 -3.27 17.89
CA TYR A 197 5.64 -2.56 17.25
C TYR A 197 5.80 -2.49 15.74
N ASP A 198 7.01 -2.17 15.26
CA ASP A 198 7.27 -2.05 13.83
C ASP A 198 7.35 -3.42 13.13
N VAL A 199 7.86 -4.44 13.82
CA VAL A 199 7.76 -5.83 13.35
C VAL A 199 6.30 -6.25 13.27
N GLY A 200 5.52 -5.95 14.31
CA GLY A 200 4.09 -6.28 14.38
C GLY A 200 3.26 -5.59 13.30
N SER A 201 3.49 -4.29 13.05
CA SER A 201 2.79 -3.55 11.99
C SER A 201 3.17 -4.03 10.59
N SER A 202 4.44 -4.35 10.35
CA SER A 202 4.89 -4.95 9.09
C SER A 202 4.28 -6.33 8.87
N TRP A 203 4.26 -7.14 9.92
CA TRP A 203 3.59 -8.44 9.92
C TRP A 203 2.11 -8.29 9.61
N TRP A 204 1.41 -7.41 10.32
CA TRP A 204 -0.03 -7.19 10.14
C TRP A 204 -0.37 -6.74 8.71
N ALA A 205 0.43 -5.82 8.16
CA ALA A 205 0.24 -5.33 6.80
C ALA A 205 0.35 -6.46 5.77
N ILE A 206 1.31 -7.37 5.92
CA ILE A 206 1.57 -8.45 4.94
C ILE A 206 0.64 -9.63 5.18
N ASP A 207 0.51 -10.08 6.43
CA ASP A 207 -0.28 -11.27 6.77
C ASP A 207 -1.79 -10.99 6.74
N SER A 208 -2.23 -9.95 7.45
CA SER A 208 -3.65 -9.70 7.66
C SER A 208 -4.25 -8.83 6.57
N HIS A 209 -3.60 -7.71 6.21
CA HIS A 209 -4.14 -6.78 5.23
C HIS A 209 -3.97 -7.31 3.79
N LEU A 210 -2.75 -7.66 3.37
CA LEU A 210 -2.53 -8.25 2.06
C LEU A 210 -3.00 -9.71 1.98
N GLY A 211 -2.91 -10.47 3.07
CA GLY A 211 -3.31 -11.88 3.14
C GLY A 211 -2.36 -12.81 2.38
N ILE A 212 -1.06 -12.57 2.44
CA ILE A 212 -0.03 -13.35 1.75
C ILE A 212 1.01 -13.92 2.71
N ARG A 213 1.62 -15.03 2.30
CA ARG A 213 2.65 -15.71 3.08
C ARG A 213 3.95 -14.92 3.14
N HIS A 214 4.60 -14.97 4.28
CA HIS A 214 5.92 -14.39 4.52
C HIS A 214 6.70 -15.25 5.53
N SER A 215 7.99 -14.94 5.70
CA SER A 215 8.82 -15.54 6.73
C SER A 215 9.31 -14.47 7.68
N GLN A 216 9.36 -14.76 8.98
CA GLN A 216 10.11 -13.95 9.93
C GLN A 216 11.51 -14.54 10.07
N VAL A 217 12.53 -13.71 9.90
CA VAL A 217 13.94 -14.11 9.94
C VAL A 217 14.64 -13.33 11.05
N ASP A 218 15.25 -14.04 11.99
CA ASP A 218 16.10 -13.40 13.00
C ASP A 218 17.35 -12.83 12.32
N ALA A 219 17.61 -11.54 12.50
CA ALA A 219 18.77 -10.88 11.94
C ALA A 219 20.10 -11.54 12.33
N ALA A 220 20.17 -12.17 13.50
CA ALA A 220 21.36 -12.90 13.95
C ALA A 220 21.73 -14.07 13.02
N TYR A 221 20.77 -14.59 12.28
CA TYR A 221 21.00 -15.68 11.32
C TYR A 221 21.09 -15.21 9.86
N LEU A 222 20.98 -13.90 9.60
CA LEU A 222 20.92 -13.34 8.25
C LEU A 222 22.12 -13.75 7.38
N SER A 223 23.33 -13.76 7.93
CA SER A 223 24.54 -14.18 7.20
C SER A 223 24.60 -15.67 6.88
N ARG A 224 23.74 -16.49 7.49
CA ARG A 224 23.66 -17.94 7.27
C ARG A 224 22.38 -18.36 6.54
N ALA A 225 21.42 -17.45 6.43
CA ALA A 225 20.14 -17.71 5.78
C ALA A 225 20.31 -17.78 4.26
N ASP A 226 19.60 -18.70 3.61
CA ASP A 226 19.51 -18.71 2.16
C ASP A 226 18.53 -17.64 1.68
N LEU A 227 19.04 -16.43 1.42
CA LEU A 227 18.25 -15.28 1.01
C LEU A 227 17.67 -15.41 -0.41
N ARG A 228 18.15 -16.35 -1.23
CA ARG A 228 17.60 -16.59 -2.58
C ARG A 228 16.15 -17.06 -2.58
N ARG A 229 15.64 -17.49 -1.42
CA ARG A 229 14.24 -17.85 -1.21
C ARG A 229 13.31 -16.64 -1.23
N TYR A 230 13.84 -15.43 -1.11
CA TYR A 230 13.11 -14.19 -1.01
C TYR A 230 13.47 -13.25 -2.15
N ASN A 231 12.51 -12.52 -2.64
CA ASN A 231 12.73 -11.39 -3.55
C ASN A 231 12.50 -10.04 -2.89
N THR A 232 11.94 -10.05 -1.68
CA THR A 232 11.69 -8.84 -0.90
C THR A 232 12.07 -9.09 0.57
N ILE A 233 12.87 -8.20 1.14
CA ILE A 233 13.21 -8.21 2.57
C ILE A 233 12.76 -6.89 3.17
N VAL A 234 11.98 -6.97 4.26
CA VAL A 234 11.54 -5.83 5.05
C VAL A 234 12.37 -5.77 6.31
N ILE A 235 12.97 -4.60 6.55
CA ILE A 235 13.74 -4.29 7.77
C ILE A 235 12.95 -3.26 8.56
N PRO A 236 12.23 -3.68 9.61
CA PRO A 236 11.52 -2.76 10.52
C PRO A 236 12.50 -1.83 11.24
N ASN A 237 11.99 -0.84 11.96
CA ASN A 237 12.81 0.05 12.77
C ASN A 237 13.69 -0.73 13.78
N GLY A 238 14.98 -0.47 13.75
CA GLY A 238 15.98 -1.16 14.58
C GLY A 238 16.67 -0.24 15.57
N TYR A 239 16.86 -0.73 16.80
CA TYR A 239 17.59 -0.03 17.86
C TYR A 239 19.12 -0.14 17.70
N ARG A 240 19.58 -1.10 16.90
CA ARG A 240 21.02 -1.32 16.66
C ARG A 240 21.26 -1.56 15.19
N PRO A 241 22.36 -1.03 14.62
CA PRO A 241 22.73 -1.27 13.24
C PRO A 241 23.03 -2.75 13.00
N LEU A 242 22.89 -3.17 11.75
CA LEU A 242 23.33 -4.48 11.30
C LEU A 242 24.86 -4.56 11.32
N SER A 243 25.40 -5.74 11.61
CA SER A 243 26.83 -5.98 11.57
C SER A 243 27.38 -5.97 10.13
N GLY A 244 28.70 -5.85 9.98
CA GLY A 244 29.35 -5.86 8.67
C GLY A 244 29.04 -7.11 7.84
N SER A 245 28.97 -8.30 8.47
CA SER A 245 28.62 -9.55 7.77
C SER A 245 27.16 -9.59 7.33
N GLU A 246 26.25 -9.09 8.16
CA GLU A 246 24.82 -8.99 7.83
C GLU A 246 24.60 -8.02 6.67
N LEU A 247 25.24 -6.84 6.71
CA LEU A 247 25.21 -5.86 5.63
C LEU A 247 25.85 -6.41 4.34
N GLY A 248 26.93 -7.18 4.44
CA GLY A 248 27.55 -7.86 3.30
C GLY A 248 26.57 -8.80 2.60
N SER A 249 25.91 -9.66 3.36
CA SER A 249 24.93 -10.61 2.83
C SER A 249 23.74 -9.91 2.15
N LEU A 250 23.21 -8.83 2.76
CA LEU A 250 22.14 -8.04 2.18
C LEU A 250 22.60 -7.30 0.91
N ARG A 251 23.80 -6.73 0.91
CA ARG A 251 24.36 -6.04 -0.26
C ARG A 251 24.50 -6.99 -1.45
N ASP A 252 25.00 -8.18 -1.23
CA ASP A 252 25.17 -9.16 -2.30
C ASP A 252 23.82 -9.66 -2.83
N TRP A 253 22.84 -9.82 -1.93
CA TRP A 253 21.48 -10.20 -2.31
C TRP A 253 20.78 -9.06 -3.09
N VAL A 254 20.93 -7.78 -2.71
CA VAL A 254 20.40 -6.63 -3.47
C VAL A 254 21.05 -6.53 -4.85
N LYS A 255 22.38 -6.76 -4.96
CA LYS A 255 23.07 -6.79 -6.26
C LYS A 255 22.55 -7.89 -7.19
N GLN A 256 21.99 -8.95 -6.66
CA GLN A 256 21.35 -10.05 -7.41
C GLN A 256 19.88 -9.73 -7.78
N GLY A 257 19.39 -8.53 -7.50
CA GLY A 257 18.05 -8.07 -7.86
C GLY A 257 17.02 -8.14 -6.74
N GLY A 258 17.42 -8.38 -5.49
CA GLY A 258 16.55 -8.35 -4.35
C GLY A 258 16.03 -6.93 -4.03
N THR A 259 14.77 -6.82 -3.60
CA THR A 259 14.14 -5.58 -3.17
C THR A 259 14.23 -5.43 -1.65
N LEU A 260 14.88 -4.37 -1.18
CA LEU A 260 15.04 -4.07 0.24
C LEU A 260 14.15 -2.90 0.63
N ILE A 261 13.32 -3.09 1.64
CA ILE A 261 12.45 -2.08 2.24
C ILE A 261 12.92 -1.89 3.68
N ALA A 262 13.36 -0.69 4.04
CA ALA A 262 13.81 -0.41 5.39
C ALA A 262 13.09 0.82 5.95
N HIS A 263 12.76 0.77 7.24
CA HIS A 263 12.02 1.81 7.93
C HIS A 263 12.90 2.53 8.95
N ASP A 264 12.66 3.85 9.09
CA ASP A 264 13.18 4.72 10.15
C ASP A 264 14.70 4.56 10.38
N ASN A 265 15.15 4.27 11.60
CA ASN A 265 16.58 4.12 11.93
C ASN A 265 17.28 3.04 11.09
N SER A 266 16.57 1.98 10.72
CA SER A 266 17.13 0.95 9.83
C SER A 266 17.42 1.51 8.44
N ALA A 267 16.57 2.38 7.90
CA ALA A 267 16.82 3.08 6.64
C ALA A 267 18.01 4.03 6.76
N ALA A 268 18.10 4.81 7.84
CA ALA A 268 19.22 5.70 8.10
C ALA A 268 20.56 4.93 8.19
N ASN A 269 20.59 3.78 8.86
CA ASN A 269 21.77 2.92 8.95
C ASN A 269 22.22 2.35 7.60
N LEU A 270 21.29 2.09 6.68
CA LEU A 270 21.60 1.64 5.33
C LEU A 270 22.10 2.78 4.41
N ALA A 271 21.81 4.02 4.77
CA ALA A 271 22.25 5.21 4.05
C ALA A 271 23.64 5.73 4.45
N THR A 272 24.34 5.06 5.39
CA THR A 272 25.71 5.43 5.81
C THR A 272 26.75 5.05 4.74
N GLU A 273 28.00 5.53 4.90
CA GLU A 273 29.10 5.25 3.97
C GLU A 273 29.37 3.74 3.78
N ASN A 274 29.10 2.93 4.80
CA ASN A 274 29.20 1.47 4.74
C ASN A 274 27.86 0.81 4.40
N GLY A 275 26.84 1.61 4.06
CA GLY A 275 25.49 1.14 3.76
C GLY A 275 25.36 0.50 2.38
N ILE A 276 24.15 0.06 2.10
CA ILE A 276 23.78 -0.60 0.84
C ILE A 276 23.27 0.43 -0.18
N SER A 277 22.67 1.52 0.30
CA SER A 277 22.07 2.54 -0.54
C SER A 277 23.11 3.54 -1.05
N GLY A 278 22.91 4.08 -2.25
CA GLY A 278 23.66 5.21 -2.78
C GLY A 278 23.25 6.57 -2.20
N VAL A 279 22.41 6.60 -1.18
CA VAL A 279 21.86 7.80 -0.54
C VAL A 279 22.72 8.16 0.67
N ARG A 280 23.00 9.45 0.86
CA ARG A 280 23.70 9.95 2.05
C ARG A 280 22.71 10.55 3.03
N ALA A 281 22.91 10.28 4.32
CA ALA A 281 22.27 11.06 5.37
C ALA A 281 22.90 12.46 5.40
N ILE A 282 22.10 13.50 5.30
CA ILE A 282 22.55 14.89 5.47
C ILE A 282 22.37 15.23 6.96
N LYS A 283 23.46 15.62 7.62
CA LYS A 283 23.43 16.12 9.01
C LYS A 283 22.99 17.57 9.06
#